data_edd0f34ccf0894ed5aa06a2e8bf527c8
#
_entry.id   edd0f34ccf0894ed5aa06a2e8bf527c8
#
_cell.length_a   1.000
_cell.length_b   1.000
_cell.length_c   1.000
_cell.angle_alpha   90.00
_cell.angle_beta   90.00
_cell.angle_gamma   90.00
#
_symmetry.space_group_name_H-M   'P 1'
#
loop_
_entity.id
_entity.type
_entity.pdbx_description
1 polymer ?
#
loop_
_entity_poly.entity_id
_entity_poly.type
_entity_poly.pdbx_seq_one_letter_code
_entity_poly.pdbx_strand_id
1 'polypeptide(L)'
;MRVSERMAERIKINVGAALTDLPNPPKDYLIHGPNRITTMPMEVPVCYQEIAHCLETSIAKIEQAVVNALANTPPELYADIVKNGIYLTGGGALLRGLDKRLSDKINIPFHVAEDPLLCVAKGTGIALKNVENFTFLMR
;
A
#
# COMPACT_ATOMS: atom_id res chain seq x y z
N MET A 1 -17.65 -14.23 -13.44
CA MET A 1 -16.71 -15.22 -12.87
C MET A 1 -16.64 -15.01 -11.35
N ARG A 2 -16.41 -16.06 -10.55
CA ARG A 2 -16.07 -15.92 -9.12
C ARG A 2 -14.55 -15.90 -8.98
N VAL A 3 -14.05 -15.00 -8.14
CA VAL A 3 -12.63 -14.86 -7.85
C VAL A 3 -12.40 -15.28 -6.39
N SER A 4 -11.44 -16.16 -6.14
CA SER A 4 -11.01 -16.53 -4.79
C SER A 4 -10.15 -15.43 -4.17
N GLU A 5 -10.02 -15.39 -2.84
CA GLU A 5 -9.14 -14.43 -2.14
C GLU A 5 -7.70 -14.50 -2.66
N ARG A 6 -7.18 -15.71 -2.88
CA ARG A 6 -5.84 -15.90 -3.44
C ARG A 6 -5.71 -15.32 -4.85
N MET A 7 -6.76 -15.43 -5.67
CA MET A 7 -6.78 -14.82 -7.00
C MET A 7 -6.86 -13.31 -6.90
N ALA A 8 -7.71 -12.77 -6.02
CA ALA A 8 -7.83 -11.34 -5.77
C ALA A 8 -6.49 -10.72 -5.32
N GLU A 9 -5.76 -11.42 -4.44
CA GLU A 9 -4.42 -10.99 -4.02
C GLU A 9 -3.43 -10.98 -5.19
N ARG A 10 -3.45 -12.00 -6.06
CA ARG A 10 -2.62 -12.00 -7.27
C ARG A 10 -2.96 -10.85 -8.22
N ILE A 11 -4.23 -10.55 -8.42
CA ILE A 11 -4.67 -9.41 -9.22
C ILE A 11 -4.12 -8.12 -8.62
N LYS A 12 -4.30 -7.93 -7.32
CA LYS A 12 -3.80 -6.75 -6.61
C LYS A 12 -2.28 -6.58 -6.76
N ILE A 13 -1.49 -7.64 -6.65
CA ILE A 13 -0.03 -7.59 -6.82
C ILE A 13 0.35 -7.21 -8.26
N ASN A 14 -0.34 -7.76 -9.26
CA ASN A 14 0.02 -7.56 -10.66
C ASN A 14 -0.47 -6.22 -11.23
N VAL A 15 -1.71 -5.83 -10.94
CA VAL A 15 -2.35 -4.63 -11.51
C VAL A 15 -2.92 -3.67 -10.48
N GLY A 16 -2.66 -3.88 -9.17
CA GLY A 16 -3.12 -2.98 -8.13
C GLY A 16 -2.50 -1.60 -8.25
N ALA A 17 -3.34 -0.58 -8.12
CA ALA A 17 -2.97 0.82 -8.15
C ALA A 17 -3.85 1.64 -7.20
N ALA A 18 -3.31 2.71 -6.67
CA ALA A 18 -4.02 3.69 -5.86
C ALA A 18 -4.54 4.88 -6.68
N LEU A 19 -4.07 5.01 -7.92
CA LEU A 19 -4.42 6.06 -8.87
C LEU A 19 -4.94 5.44 -10.16
N THR A 20 -5.91 6.11 -10.79
CA THR A 20 -6.45 5.76 -12.11
C THR A 20 -5.62 6.33 -13.26
N ASP A 21 -4.72 7.26 -12.98
CA ASP A 21 -3.80 7.88 -13.92
C ASP A 21 -2.35 7.65 -13.46
N LEU A 22 -1.75 6.59 -13.98
CA LEU A 22 -0.36 6.23 -13.72
C LEU A 22 0.51 6.59 -14.94
N PRO A 23 1.71 7.19 -14.71
CA PRO A 23 2.62 7.51 -15.81
C PRO A 23 3.14 6.26 -16.55
N ASN A 24 3.26 5.14 -15.82
CA ASN A 24 3.68 3.84 -16.35
C ASN A 24 2.66 2.76 -15.94
N PRO A 25 1.53 2.64 -16.64
CA PRO A 25 0.50 1.68 -16.29
C PRO A 25 0.99 0.24 -16.51
N PRO A 26 0.63 -0.69 -15.61
CA PRO A 26 0.86 -2.10 -15.84
C PRO A 26 -0.01 -2.60 -16.99
N LYS A 27 0.43 -3.67 -17.66
CA LYS A 27 -0.40 -4.39 -18.63
C LYS A 27 -1.57 -5.07 -17.91
N ASP A 28 -2.69 -5.21 -18.62
CA ASP A 28 -3.84 -5.93 -18.11
C ASP A 28 -3.47 -7.35 -17.68
N TYR A 29 -4.02 -7.77 -16.55
CA TYR A 29 -3.81 -9.10 -16.02
C TYR A 29 -4.93 -10.03 -16.45
N LEU A 30 -4.57 -11.08 -17.21
CA LEU A 30 -5.53 -12.07 -17.69
C LEU A 30 -5.85 -13.07 -16.59
N ILE A 31 -7.12 -13.18 -16.23
CA ILE A 31 -7.63 -14.20 -15.32
C ILE A 31 -8.46 -15.23 -16.06
N HIS A 32 -8.26 -16.50 -15.72
CA HIS A 32 -8.96 -17.62 -16.31
C HIS A 32 -9.96 -18.20 -15.31
N GLY A 33 -11.14 -18.54 -15.77
CA GLY A 33 -12.14 -19.18 -14.93
C GLY A 33 -13.43 -19.52 -15.67
N PRO A 34 -14.32 -20.27 -15.05
CA PRO A 34 -15.57 -20.64 -15.68
C PRO A 34 -16.54 -19.42 -15.74
N ASN A 35 -17.22 -19.30 -16.84
CA ASN A 35 -18.36 -18.42 -16.97
C ASN A 35 -19.47 -18.89 -16.02
N ARG A 36 -20.14 -17.97 -15.31
CA ARG A 36 -21.19 -18.32 -14.33
C ARG A 36 -22.49 -18.86 -14.96
N ILE A 37 -22.69 -18.59 -16.25
CA ILE A 37 -23.92 -18.96 -16.97
C ILE A 37 -23.66 -20.20 -17.83
N THR A 38 -22.60 -20.17 -18.64
CA THR A 38 -22.31 -21.21 -19.62
C THR A 38 -21.40 -22.32 -19.09
N THR A 39 -20.79 -22.12 -17.92
CA THR A 39 -19.77 -23.00 -17.31
C THR A 39 -18.49 -23.19 -18.15
N MET A 40 -18.43 -22.63 -19.35
CA MET A 40 -17.27 -22.74 -20.21
C MET A 40 -16.09 -21.91 -19.70
N PRO A 41 -14.85 -22.38 -19.94
CA PRO A 41 -13.65 -21.58 -19.62
C PRO A 41 -13.70 -20.25 -20.39
N MET A 42 -13.33 -19.19 -19.68
CA MET A 42 -13.19 -17.84 -20.27
C MET A 42 -11.98 -17.12 -19.70
N GLU A 43 -11.40 -16.28 -20.52
CA GLU A 43 -10.39 -15.28 -20.10
C GLU A 43 -11.04 -13.93 -19.91
N VAL A 44 -10.63 -13.22 -18.85
CA VAL A 44 -11.08 -11.86 -18.59
C VAL A 44 -9.85 -11.00 -18.33
N PRO A 45 -9.60 -9.97 -19.13
CA PRO A 45 -8.59 -8.97 -18.81
C PRO A 45 -9.09 -8.12 -17.64
N VAL A 46 -8.20 -7.82 -16.70
CA VAL A 46 -8.46 -6.93 -15.58
C VAL A 46 -7.47 -5.78 -15.69
N CYS A 47 -7.98 -4.57 -15.83
CA CYS A 47 -7.15 -3.39 -15.90
C CYS A 47 -6.91 -2.77 -14.53
N TYR A 48 -5.84 -1.98 -14.40
CA TYR A 48 -5.47 -1.35 -13.13
C TYR A 48 -6.49 -0.28 -12.68
N GLN A 49 -7.19 0.37 -13.61
CA GLN A 49 -8.21 1.36 -13.29
C GLN A 49 -9.39 0.74 -12.54
N GLU A 50 -9.83 -0.45 -12.96
CA GLU A 50 -10.90 -1.18 -12.27
C GLU A 50 -10.49 -1.50 -10.83
N ILE A 51 -9.24 -1.94 -10.64
CA ILE A 51 -8.73 -2.23 -9.31
C ILE A 51 -8.56 -0.96 -8.47
N ALA A 52 -8.10 0.14 -9.06
CA ALA A 52 -8.02 1.43 -8.38
C ALA A 52 -9.40 1.87 -7.87
N HIS A 53 -10.45 1.75 -8.69
CA HIS A 53 -11.82 2.03 -8.25
C HIS A 53 -12.30 1.10 -7.13
N CYS A 54 -11.99 -0.20 -7.21
CA CYS A 54 -12.33 -1.15 -6.16
C CYS A 54 -11.64 -0.83 -4.82
N LEU A 55 -10.42 -0.30 -4.87
CA LEU A 55 -9.62 0.02 -3.68
C LEU A 55 -9.93 1.40 -3.09
N GLU A 56 -10.67 2.25 -3.79
CA GLU A 56 -10.95 3.65 -3.44
C GLU A 56 -11.40 3.81 -1.98
N THR A 57 -12.42 3.05 -1.58
CA THR A 57 -12.97 3.11 -0.21
C THR A 57 -11.94 2.69 0.86
N SER A 58 -11.11 1.70 0.54
CA SER A 58 -10.09 1.21 1.47
C SER A 58 -8.95 2.22 1.63
N ILE A 59 -8.53 2.82 0.52
CA ILE A 59 -7.47 3.84 0.52
C ILE A 59 -7.96 5.11 1.23
N ALA A 60 -9.20 5.54 1.00
CA ALA A 60 -9.78 6.68 1.71
C ALA A 60 -9.79 6.50 3.25
N LYS A 61 -10.00 5.27 3.73
CA LYS A 61 -9.87 4.96 5.18
C LYS A 61 -8.43 5.13 5.67
N ILE A 62 -7.44 4.74 4.88
CA ILE A 62 -6.03 4.93 5.21
C ILE A 62 -5.70 6.43 5.25
N GLU A 63 -6.13 7.18 4.24
CA GLU A 63 -5.97 8.65 4.19
C GLU A 63 -6.52 9.30 5.47
N GLN A 64 -7.75 8.95 5.84
CA GLN A 64 -8.39 9.48 7.04
C GLN A 64 -7.65 9.10 8.33
N ALA A 65 -7.16 7.86 8.42
CA ALA A 65 -6.39 7.41 9.58
C ALA A 65 -5.08 8.20 9.74
N VAL A 66 -4.38 8.47 8.63
CA VAL A 66 -3.15 9.30 8.64
C VAL A 66 -3.47 10.73 9.07
N VAL A 67 -4.51 11.35 8.51
CA VAL A 67 -4.94 12.70 8.89
C VAL A 67 -5.28 12.77 10.38
N ASN A 68 -6.00 11.79 10.90
CA ASN A 68 -6.34 11.73 12.32
C ASN A 68 -5.09 11.56 13.21
N ALA A 69 -4.12 10.77 12.78
CA ALA A 69 -2.86 10.62 13.50
C ALA A 69 -2.06 11.93 13.54
N LEU A 70 -1.98 12.62 12.42
CA LEU A 70 -1.32 13.93 12.33
C LEU A 70 -2.01 14.99 13.18
N ALA A 71 -3.35 15.01 13.21
CA ALA A 71 -4.13 15.94 14.04
C ALA A 71 -3.89 15.75 15.55
N ASN A 72 -3.52 14.55 15.98
CA ASN A 72 -3.19 14.23 17.37
C ASN A 72 -1.68 14.31 17.67
N THR A 73 -0.87 14.71 16.70
CA THR A 73 0.59 14.79 16.86
C THR A 73 0.98 16.16 17.46
N PRO A 74 1.85 16.18 18.50
CA PRO A 74 2.37 17.43 19.05
C PRO A 74 3.05 18.32 17.99
N PRO A 75 2.94 19.67 18.09
CA PRO A 75 3.44 20.58 17.07
C PRO A 75 4.93 20.42 16.74
N GLU A 76 5.77 20.10 17.75
CA GLU A 76 7.20 19.90 17.56
C GLU A 76 7.49 18.70 16.67
N LEU A 77 6.79 17.58 16.89
CA LEU A 77 6.92 16.37 16.08
C LEU A 77 6.30 16.56 14.70
N TYR A 78 5.22 17.33 14.61
CA TYR A 78 4.59 17.63 13.33
C TYR A 78 5.56 18.38 12.39
N ALA A 79 6.31 19.35 12.92
CA ALA A 79 7.32 20.06 12.14
C ALA A 79 8.40 19.13 11.57
N ASP A 80 8.84 18.15 12.36
CA ASP A 80 9.79 17.14 11.90
C ASP A 80 9.21 16.21 10.82
N ILE A 81 7.93 15.82 10.96
CA ILE A 81 7.23 15.01 9.97
C ILE A 81 7.11 15.75 8.63
N VAL A 82 6.76 17.03 8.64
CA VAL A 82 6.66 17.85 7.42
C VAL A 82 8.02 17.96 6.73
N LYS A 83 9.09 18.09 7.49
CA LYS A 83 10.46 18.20 6.97
C LYS A 83 11.01 16.89 6.41
N ASN A 84 10.82 15.78 7.13
CA ASN A 84 11.44 14.50 6.82
C ASN A 84 10.54 13.59 5.98
N GLY A 85 9.24 13.85 5.93
CA GLY A 85 8.24 13.01 5.28
C GLY A 85 7.84 11.79 6.10
N ILE A 86 6.98 10.97 5.51
CA ILE A 86 6.44 9.75 6.11
C ILE A 86 6.91 8.55 5.30
N TYR A 87 7.42 7.52 5.97
CA TYR A 87 7.88 6.30 5.31
C TYR A 87 6.80 5.22 5.31
N LEU A 88 6.53 4.68 4.11
CA LEU A 88 5.61 3.57 3.90
C LEU A 88 6.39 2.25 3.93
N THR A 89 5.92 1.29 4.72
CA THR A 89 6.51 -0.04 4.84
C THR A 89 5.45 -1.14 4.69
N GLY A 90 5.90 -2.38 4.57
CA GLY A 90 5.02 -3.52 4.37
C GLY A 90 4.56 -3.68 2.92
N GLY A 91 3.81 -4.75 2.65
CA GLY A 91 3.34 -5.07 1.30
C GLY A 91 2.38 -4.05 0.70
N GLY A 92 1.62 -3.33 1.54
CA GLY A 92 0.73 -2.26 1.10
C GLY A 92 1.46 -1.08 0.46
N ALA A 93 2.68 -0.80 0.90
CA ALA A 93 3.53 0.26 0.35
C ALA A 93 3.89 0.05 -1.13
N LEU A 94 3.82 -1.21 -1.61
CA LEU A 94 4.09 -1.57 -3.00
C LEU A 94 2.91 -1.30 -3.95
N LEU A 95 1.77 -0.84 -3.42
CA LEU A 95 0.63 -0.46 -4.27
C LEU A 95 1.01 0.77 -5.11
N ARG A 96 0.92 0.62 -6.44
CA ARG A 96 1.37 1.65 -7.38
C ARG A 96 0.67 2.98 -7.17
N GLY A 97 1.45 4.04 -6.99
CA GLY A 97 0.95 5.40 -6.82
C GLY A 97 0.33 5.71 -5.46
N LEU A 98 0.46 4.82 -4.45
CA LEU A 98 -0.05 5.07 -3.11
C LEU A 98 0.71 6.23 -2.43
N ASP A 99 2.03 6.24 -2.56
CA ASP A 99 2.92 7.29 -2.07
C ASP A 99 2.53 8.67 -2.64
N LYS A 100 2.35 8.73 -3.96
CA LYS A 100 1.93 9.94 -4.66
C LYS A 100 0.54 10.38 -4.20
N ARG A 101 -0.43 9.47 -4.15
CA ARG A 101 -1.80 9.76 -3.72
C ARG A 101 -1.84 10.34 -2.30
N LEU A 102 -1.12 9.71 -1.36
CA LEU A 102 -1.05 10.19 0.02
C LEU A 102 -0.33 11.53 0.11
N SER A 103 0.77 11.72 -0.64
CA SER A 103 1.50 12.98 -0.67
C SER A 103 0.64 14.12 -1.21
N ASP A 104 -0.07 13.91 -2.30
CA ASP A 104 -0.95 14.91 -2.92
C ASP A 104 -2.15 15.26 -2.00
N LYS A 105 -2.69 14.26 -1.29
CA LYS A 105 -3.84 14.45 -0.42
C LYS A 105 -3.51 15.16 0.90
N ILE A 106 -2.36 14.85 1.47
CA ILE A 106 -1.96 15.26 2.84
C ILE A 106 -0.98 16.43 2.79
N ASN A 107 -0.38 16.69 1.63
CA ASN A 107 0.64 17.73 1.41
C ASN A 107 1.89 17.53 2.29
N ILE A 108 2.25 16.29 2.54
CA ILE A 108 3.49 15.86 3.21
C ILE A 108 4.13 14.80 2.31
N PRO A 109 5.46 14.80 2.12
CA PRO A 109 6.12 13.78 1.32
C PRO A 109 5.95 12.37 1.91
N PHE A 110 5.56 11.41 1.07
CA PHE A 110 5.54 9.99 1.43
C PHE A 110 6.62 9.26 0.64
N HIS A 111 7.40 8.43 1.32
CA HIS A 111 8.49 7.67 0.75
C HIS A 111 8.26 6.19 0.96
N VAL A 112 8.37 5.40 -0.09
CA VAL A 112 8.40 3.94 0.05
C VAL A 112 9.78 3.53 0.53
N ALA A 113 9.85 2.79 1.64
CA ALA A 113 11.11 2.32 2.19
C ALA A 113 11.81 1.35 1.23
N GLU A 114 13.12 1.29 1.29
CA GLU A 114 13.90 0.25 0.61
C GLU A 114 13.54 -1.12 1.19
N ASP A 115 13.21 -2.10 0.35
CA ASP A 115 12.72 -3.43 0.76
C ASP A 115 11.56 -3.37 1.77
N PRO A 116 10.41 -2.76 1.44
CA PRO A 116 9.37 -2.46 2.42
C PRO A 116 8.80 -3.70 3.13
N LEU A 117 8.87 -4.88 2.51
CA LEU A 117 8.47 -6.16 3.11
C LEU A 117 9.41 -6.62 4.23
N LEU A 118 10.67 -6.20 4.21
CA LEU A 118 11.69 -6.64 5.14
C LEU A 118 12.00 -5.63 6.25
N CYS A 119 11.41 -4.44 6.21
CA CYS A 119 11.71 -3.36 7.17
C CYS A 119 11.56 -3.79 8.63
N VAL A 120 10.48 -4.51 8.96
CA VAL A 120 10.24 -4.99 10.33
C VAL A 120 11.30 -5.99 10.76
N ALA A 121 11.62 -6.96 9.91
CA ALA A 121 12.63 -7.97 10.19
C ALA A 121 14.04 -7.35 10.32
N LYS A 122 14.39 -6.41 9.43
CA LYS A 122 15.66 -5.67 9.50
C LYS A 122 15.72 -4.83 10.77
N GLY A 123 14.67 -4.08 11.09
CA GLY A 123 14.59 -3.25 12.30
C GLY A 123 14.71 -4.08 13.59
N THR A 124 13.99 -5.19 13.67
CA THR A 124 14.10 -6.14 14.80
C THR A 124 15.52 -6.69 14.93
N GLY A 125 16.16 -7.06 13.80
CA GLY A 125 17.54 -7.53 13.80
C GLY A 125 18.55 -6.48 14.29
N ILE A 126 18.33 -5.20 13.95
CA ILE A 126 19.16 -4.08 14.45
C ILE A 126 18.92 -3.88 15.95
N ALA A 127 17.69 -3.90 16.40
CA ALA A 127 17.35 -3.76 17.82
C ALA A 127 17.97 -4.89 18.67
N LEU A 128 17.91 -6.13 18.20
CA LEU A 128 18.53 -7.28 18.87
C LEU A 128 20.06 -7.19 18.96
N LYS A 129 20.72 -6.63 17.95
CA LYS A 129 22.17 -6.42 17.97
C LYS A 129 22.61 -5.29 18.92
N ASN A 130 21.69 -4.39 19.24
CA ASN A 130 21.97 -3.18 20.03
C ASN A 130 20.99 -3.07 21.22
N VAL A 131 20.72 -4.17 21.90
CA VAL A 131 19.73 -4.27 23.00
C VAL A 131 19.92 -3.17 24.04
N GLU A 132 21.15 -2.82 24.38
CA GLU A 132 21.49 -1.79 25.37
C GLU A 132 20.95 -0.40 24.97
N ASN A 133 20.86 -0.10 23.68
CA ASN A 133 20.32 1.16 23.16
C ASN A 133 18.81 1.17 23.03
N PHE A 134 18.16 0.00 23.06
CA PHE A 134 16.72 -0.20 22.84
C PHE A 134 16.00 -0.79 24.06
N THR A 135 16.50 -0.53 25.27
CA THR A 135 15.92 -1.06 26.52
C THR A 135 14.44 -0.72 26.71
N PHE A 136 13.95 0.37 26.12
CA PHE A 136 12.54 0.77 26.15
C PHE A 136 11.61 -0.19 25.39
N LEU A 137 12.11 -1.03 24.49
CA LEU A 137 11.35 -2.05 23.77
C LEU A 137 11.19 -3.35 24.55
N MET A 138 11.85 -3.48 25.71
CA MET A 138 11.88 -4.70 26.53
C MET A 138 10.88 -4.66 27.70
N ARG A 139 9.95 -3.71 27.70
CA ARG A 139 8.90 -3.56 28.73
C ARG A 139 7.57 -4.14 28.27
#